data_5983a4b098e3849174b6676fc434046d
#
_entry.id   5983a4b098e3849174b6676fc434046d
#
_cell.length_a   1.000
_cell.length_b   1.000
_cell.length_c   1.000
_cell.angle_alpha   90.00
_cell.angle_beta   90.00
_cell.angle_gamma   90.00
#
_symmetry.space_group_name_H-M   'P 1'
#
loop_
_entity.id
_entity.type
_entity.pdbx_description
1 polymer ?
#
loop_
_entity_poly.entity_id
_entity_poly.type
_entity_poly.pdbx_seq_one_letter_code
_entity_poly.pdbx_strand_id
1 'polypeptide(L)'
;LGNSNDLNKDERLRIAEFGLISLDEIDSMNNRELNQLKSVITATDVNERAAYAYTKERRVRLASFCASGNRRDFLTDITGNRRWLPFEVESIQNPFYTLLPYERMYAQAWALAQDPLFSYWFDLDEIEVLEEHNQHFRDESNEEQLLPILFDVPAEGKGEFMTTAQISERLVTYGNIKKPMALGRLGVLMGSMGYRSVTRGNRQARLRGWIVYQRDTEEIAANKKLLAKECVTV
;
A
#
# COMPACT_ATOMS: atom_id res chain seq x y z
N LEU A 1 -4.03 10.38 18.41
CA LEU A 1 -3.84 9.02 18.88
C LEU A 1 -2.50 8.96 19.59
N GLY A 2 -2.47 8.53 20.87
CA GLY A 2 -1.22 8.41 21.60
C GLY A 2 -0.31 7.31 21.02
N ASN A 3 0.98 7.37 21.33
CA ASN A 3 2.03 6.41 20.93
C ASN A 3 1.82 4.97 21.45
N SER A 4 0.62 4.45 21.46
CA SER A 4 0.37 3.06 21.82
C SER A 4 0.39 2.22 20.56
N ASN A 5 1.29 1.27 20.49
CA ASN A 5 1.55 0.36 19.38
C ASN A 5 0.37 -0.53 18.95
N ASP A 6 -0.81 -0.34 19.52
CA ASP A 6 -2.06 -1.00 19.12
C ASP A 6 -3.18 0.03 19.18
N LEU A 7 -3.97 0.13 18.13
CA LEU A 7 -5.27 0.81 18.18
C LEU A 7 -6.10 0.12 19.25
N ASN A 8 -5.98 0.62 20.47
CA ASN A 8 -6.66 0.04 21.62
C ASN A 8 -8.18 0.26 21.51
N LYS A 9 -8.90 -0.35 22.39
CA LYS A 9 -10.36 -0.31 22.42
C LYS A 9 -10.91 1.12 22.51
N ASP A 10 -10.29 1.98 23.30
CA ASP A 10 -10.73 3.36 23.50
C ASP A 10 -10.46 4.22 22.26
N GLU A 11 -9.37 3.96 21.56
CA GLU A 11 -9.09 4.62 20.28
C GLU A 11 -10.08 4.21 19.18
N ARG A 12 -10.54 2.96 19.16
CA ARG A 12 -11.60 2.52 18.27
C ARG A 12 -12.94 3.18 18.54
N LEU A 13 -13.27 3.43 19.81
CA LEU A 13 -14.49 4.16 20.15
C LEU A 13 -14.48 5.59 19.62
N ARG A 14 -13.32 6.26 19.65
CA ARG A 14 -13.16 7.62 19.10
C ARG A 14 -13.54 7.75 17.63
N ILE A 15 -13.42 6.66 16.86
CA ILE A 15 -13.80 6.66 15.44
C ILE A 15 -15.32 6.88 15.24
N ALA A 16 -16.11 6.53 16.25
CA ALA A 16 -17.55 6.78 16.26
C ALA A 16 -17.93 8.11 16.97
N GLU A 17 -16.96 8.84 17.51
CA GLU A 17 -17.20 10.06 18.28
C GLU A 17 -16.71 11.33 17.55
N PHE A 18 -15.64 11.20 16.76
CA PHE A 18 -15.03 12.33 16.05
C PHE A 18 -15.33 12.28 14.56
N GLY A 19 -15.51 13.45 13.93
CA GLY A 19 -15.69 13.57 12.48
C GLY A 19 -14.39 13.48 11.69
N LEU A 20 -13.25 13.92 12.29
CA LEU A 20 -11.92 13.88 11.69
C LEU A 20 -10.88 13.47 12.73
N ILE A 21 -9.99 12.56 12.36
CA ILE A 21 -8.86 12.11 13.17
C ILE A 21 -7.58 12.39 12.40
N SER A 22 -6.69 13.19 13.00
CA SER A 22 -5.36 13.47 12.47
C SER A 22 -4.34 12.51 13.08
N LEU A 23 -3.54 11.88 12.22
CA LEU A 23 -2.44 10.99 12.57
C LEU A 23 -1.13 11.70 12.23
N ASP A 24 -0.28 11.87 13.23
CA ASP A 24 1.02 12.49 13.01
C ASP A 24 2.08 11.41 12.80
N GLU A 25 3.09 11.71 11.96
CA GLU A 25 4.22 10.83 11.69
C GLU A 25 3.80 9.40 11.26
N ILE A 26 2.93 9.28 10.26
CA ILE A 26 2.43 7.98 9.77
C ILE A 26 3.58 7.07 9.27
N ASP A 27 4.66 7.65 8.82
CA ASP A 27 5.89 6.98 8.36
C ASP A 27 6.69 6.33 9.50
N SER A 28 6.38 6.65 10.76
CA SER A 28 6.92 5.95 11.94
C SER A 28 6.20 4.63 12.24
N MET A 29 5.02 4.41 11.67
CA MET A 29 4.21 3.21 11.89
C MET A 29 4.84 1.98 11.24
N ASN A 30 4.85 0.87 11.96
CA ASN A 30 5.25 -0.41 11.38
C ASN A 30 4.12 -1.04 10.52
N ASN A 31 4.47 -2.07 9.75
CA ASN A 31 3.52 -2.73 8.84
C ASN A 31 2.27 -3.30 9.55
N ARG A 32 2.38 -3.72 10.81
CA ARG A 32 1.23 -4.24 11.58
C ARG A 32 0.26 -3.11 11.92
N GLU A 33 0.77 -1.99 12.37
CA GLU A 33 -0.01 -0.79 12.71
C GLU A 33 -0.71 -0.22 11.46
N LEU A 34 0.01 -0.12 10.35
CA LEU A 34 -0.57 0.29 9.06
C LEU A 34 -1.70 -0.65 8.61
N ASN A 35 -1.54 -1.97 8.78
CA ASN A 35 -2.60 -2.91 8.43
C ASN A 35 -3.81 -2.83 9.36
N GLN A 36 -3.60 -2.54 10.64
CA GLN A 36 -4.69 -2.27 11.58
C GLN A 36 -5.42 -0.98 11.20
N LEU A 37 -4.68 0.08 10.89
CA LEU A 37 -5.25 1.35 10.43
C LEU A 37 -6.08 1.17 9.16
N LYS A 38 -5.59 0.43 8.17
CA LYS A 38 -6.36 0.09 6.95
C LYS A 38 -7.68 -0.62 7.25
N SER A 39 -7.67 -1.55 8.21
CA SER A 39 -8.89 -2.24 8.66
C SER A 39 -9.89 -1.26 9.29
N VAL A 40 -9.40 -0.32 10.08
CA VAL A 40 -10.21 0.70 10.75
C VAL A 40 -10.76 1.72 9.76
N ILE A 41 -9.97 2.19 8.81
CA ILE A 41 -10.40 3.13 7.76
C ILE A 41 -11.53 2.55 6.91
N THR A 42 -11.55 1.24 6.70
CA THR A 42 -12.59 0.56 5.90
C THR A 42 -13.78 0.05 6.71
N ALA A 43 -13.70 0.07 8.05
CA ALA A 43 -14.81 -0.35 8.89
C ALA A 43 -16.00 0.61 8.76
N THR A 44 -17.21 0.07 8.62
CA THR A 44 -18.45 0.85 8.58
C THR A 44 -18.99 1.16 9.96
N ASP A 45 -18.62 0.35 10.94
CA ASP A 45 -19.06 0.46 12.33
C ASP A 45 -18.00 -0.03 13.31
N VAL A 46 -18.17 0.33 14.56
CA VAL A 46 -17.36 -0.06 15.70
C VAL A 46 -18.24 -0.81 16.67
N ASN A 47 -17.87 -2.05 17.01
CA ASN A 47 -18.59 -2.88 17.96
C ASN A 47 -17.72 -3.10 19.20
N GLU A 48 -17.67 -2.10 20.07
CA GLU A 48 -16.84 -2.12 21.27
C GLU A 48 -17.66 -1.76 22.50
N ARG A 49 -17.16 -2.19 23.66
CA ARG A 49 -17.76 -1.88 24.96
C ARG A 49 -17.14 -0.59 25.51
N ALA A 50 -17.93 0.45 25.72
CA ALA A 50 -17.48 1.66 26.39
C ALA A 50 -16.95 1.36 27.81
N ALA A 51 -16.17 2.27 28.38
CA ALA A 51 -15.74 2.17 29.78
C ALA A 51 -16.97 2.07 30.70
N TYR A 52 -16.92 1.13 31.63
CA TYR A 52 -18.00 0.83 32.60
C TYR A 52 -19.31 0.30 31.99
N ALA A 53 -19.44 0.12 30.68
CA ALA A 53 -20.62 -0.50 30.09
C ALA A 53 -20.61 -2.02 30.30
N TYR A 54 -21.79 -2.63 30.44
CA TYR A 54 -21.91 -4.09 30.58
C TYR A 54 -21.90 -4.83 29.25
N THR A 55 -22.36 -4.17 28.16
CA THR A 55 -22.51 -4.76 26.83
C THR A 55 -21.73 -4.00 25.78
N LYS A 56 -21.39 -4.68 24.67
CA LYS A 56 -20.88 -4.05 23.46
C LYS A 56 -22.03 -3.33 22.77
N GLU A 57 -21.72 -2.17 22.21
CA GLU A 57 -22.63 -1.41 21.36
C GLU A 57 -22.05 -1.26 19.95
N ARG A 58 -22.89 -1.42 18.97
CA ARG A 58 -22.57 -1.14 17.59
C ARG A 58 -22.82 0.35 17.32
N ARG A 59 -21.75 1.07 16.95
CA ARG A 59 -21.80 2.50 16.63
C ARG A 59 -21.33 2.70 15.20
N VAL A 60 -22.00 3.55 14.46
CA VAL A 60 -21.59 3.92 13.10
C VAL A 60 -20.28 4.70 13.17
N ARG A 61 -19.37 4.40 12.26
CA ARG A 61 -18.13 5.18 12.10
C ARG A 61 -18.46 6.56 11.53
N LEU A 62 -18.00 7.61 12.20
CA LEU A 62 -18.13 9.01 11.75
C LEU A 62 -16.81 9.54 11.20
N ALA A 63 -15.67 9.06 11.70
CA ALA A 63 -14.38 9.64 11.43
C ALA A 63 -13.92 9.44 9.98
N SER A 64 -13.47 10.54 9.38
CA SER A 64 -12.50 10.56 8.30
C SER A 64 -11.08 10.68 8.90
N PHE A 65 -10.06 10.36 8.11
CA PHE A 65 -8.68 10.36 8.55
C PHE A 65 -7.84 11.29 7.68
N CYS A 66 -6.95 12.04 8.31
CA CYS A 66 -5.83 12.69 7.64
C CYS A 66 -4.53 12.31 8.37
N ALA A 67 -3.42 12.38 7.68
CA ALA A 67 -2.14 12.03 8.25
C ALA A 67 -1.05 12.94 7.72
N SER A 68 0.03 13.12 8.51
CA SER A 68 1.27 13.75 8.08
C SER A 68 2.43 12.78 8.19
N GLY A 69 3.45 12.97 7.36
CA GLY A 69 4.68 12.19 7.37
C GLY A 69 5.80 12.95 6.69
N ASN A 70 7.04 12.59 6.98
CA ASN A 70 8.24 13.25 6.46
C ASN A 70 8.88 12.45 5.31
N ARG A 71 8.43 11.22 5.08
CA ARG A 71 8.94 10.36 4.01
C ARG A 71 7.95 10.33 2.85
N ARG A 72 8.47 10.50 1.64
CA ARG A 72 7.68 10.36 0.42
C ARG A 72 7.26 8.90 0.21
N ASP A 73 8.20 7.98 0.35
CA ASP A 73 8.07 6.54 0.15
C ASP A 73 7.57 5.83 1.42
N PHE A 74 6.30 6.00 1.76
CA PHE A 74 5.70 5.38 2.95
C PHE A 74 4.74 4.23 2.65
N LEU A 75 4.32 4.07 1.40
CA LEU A 75 3.41 3.01 0.99
C LEU A 75 4.18 1.71 0.74
N THR A 76 4.13 0.79 1.70
CA THR A 76 4.87 -0.48 1.64
C THR A 76 4.08 -1.65 1.05
N ASP A 77 2.80 -1.45 0.71
CA ASP A 77 1.97 -2.50 0.15
C ASP A 77 2.14 -2.60 -1.36
N ILE A 78 2.17 -3.83 -1.85
CA ILE A 78 2.15 -4.13 -3.28
C ILE A 78 0.76 -3.86 -3.87
N THR A 79 -0.29 -4.09 -3.07
CA THR A 79 -1.69 -3.92 -3.46
C THR A 79 -2.46 -3.21 -2.34
N GLY A 80 -3.55 -2.52 -2.69
CA GLY A 80 -4.44 -1.94 -1.68
C GLY A 80 -4.12 -0.52 -1.27
N ASN A 81 -3.32 0.21 -2.06
CA ASN A 81 -3.00 1.62 -1.82
C ASN A 81 -4.18 2.57 -2.12
N ARG A 82 -5.27 2.09 -2.74
CA ARG A 82 -6.49 2.84 -3.05
C ARG A 82 -7.17 3.54 -1.86
N ARG A 83 -6.72 3.25 -0.63
CA ARG A 83 -7.23 3.91 0.60
C ARG A 83 -6.49 5.18 0.95
N TRP A 84 -5.40 5.45 0.27
CA TRP A 84 -4.52 6.57 0.51
C TRP A 84 -4.65 7.57 -0.61
N LEU A 85 -4.73 8.84 -0.25
CA LEU A 85 -4.66 9.98 -1.16
C LEU A 85 -3.51 10.88 -0.71
N PRO A 86 -2.26 10.51 -1.03
CA PRO A 86 -1.08 11.26 -0.62
C PRO A 86 -0.91 12.53 -1.46
N PHE A 87 -0.40 13.57 -0.81
CA PHE A 87 0.00 14.83 -1.44
C PHE A 87 1.39 15.21 -0.94
N GLU A 88 2.24 15.65 -1.85
CA GLU A 88 3.53 16.24 -1.51
C GLU A 88 3.33 17.74 -1.24
N VAL A 89 3.76 18.21 -0.07
CA VAL A 89 3.65 19.61 0.31
C VAL A 89 4.96 20.32 -0.03
N GLU A 90 4.95 21.14 -1.08
CA GLU A 90 6.12 21.89 -1.52
C GLU A 90 6.42 23.09 -0.62
N SER A 91 5.39 23.77 -0.15
CA SER A 91 5.55 24.95 0.72
C SER A 91 4.35 25.13 1.64
N ILE A 92 4.59 25.70 2.81
CA ILE A 92 3.56 26.01 3.78
C ILE A 92 3.62 27.51 4.07
N GLN A 93 2.51 28.21 3.82
CA GLN A 93 2.35 29.59 4.29
C GLN A 93 2.13 29.59 5.81
N ASN A 94 2.79 30.50 6.51
CA ASN A 94 2.65 30.58 7.97
C ASN A 94 1.19 30.90 8.34
N PRO A 95 0.48 30.00 9.04
CA PRO A 95 -0.95 30.16 9.34
C PRO A 95 -1.23 31.31 10.33
N PHE A 96 -0.22 31.80 11.05
CA PHE A 96 -0.37 32.96 11.93
C PHE A 96 -0.44 34.29 11.17
N TYR A 97 0.13 34.36 9.97
CA TYR A 97 0.11 35.54 9.12
C TYR A 97 -0.86 35.44 7.96
N THR A 98 -1.26 34.25 7.59
CA THR A 98 -2.21 34.00 6.50
C THR A 98 -3.50 33.46 7.08
N LEU A 99 -4.51 34.32 7.19
CA LEU A 99 -5.83 33.90 7.68
C LEU A 99 -6.50 32.99 6.64
N LEU A 100 -6.78 31.77 7.03
CA LEU A 100 -7.57 30.84 6.20
C LEU A 100 -9.04 31.28 6.18
N PRO A 101 -9.69 31.32 5.01
CA PRO A 101 -11.09 31.72 4.90
C PRO A 101 -12.03 30.55 5.31
N TYR A 102 -11.99 30.17 6.58
CA TYR A 102 -12.72 29.00 7.09
C TYR A 102 -14.20 28.99 6.73
N GLU A 103 -14.88 30.14 6.84
CA GLU A 103 -16.29 30.25 6.49
C GLU A 103 -16.57 29.87 5.03
N ARG A 104 -15.71 30.30 4.10
CA ARG A 104 -15.84 29.97 2.69
C ARG A 104 -15.53 28.49 2.43
N MET A 105 -14.54 27.93 3.12
CA MET A 105 -14.18 26.52 3.03
C MET A 105 -15.35 25.63 3.50
N TYR A 106 -15.94 25.94 4.64
CA TYR A 106 -17.10 25.23 5.16
C TYR A 106 -18.35 25.41 4.27
N ALA A 107 -18.57 26.61 3.75
CA ALA A 107 -19.69 26.86 2.83
C ALA A 107 -19.54 26.05 1.53
N GLN A 108 -18.33 25.94 0.98
CA GLN A 108 -18.06 25.12 -0.19
C GLN A 108 -18.28 23.62 0.11
N ALA A 109 -17.74 23.12 1.22
CA ALA A 109 -17.92 21.73 1.64
C ALA A 109 -19.41 21.40 1.85
N TRP A 110 -20.15 22.34 2.45
CA TRP A 110 -21.60 22.19 2.63
C TRP A 110 -22.35 22.16 1.31
N ALA A 111 -22.01 23.04 0.37
CA ALA A 111 -22.63 23.05 -0.96
C ALA A 111 -22.39 21.73 -1.70
N LEU A 112 -21.15 21.20 -1.67
CA LEU A 112 -20.83 19.89 -2.24
C LEU A 112 -21.61 18.76 -1.56
N ALA A 113 -21.72 18.77 -0.24
CA ALA A 113 -22.46 17.75 0.51
C ALA A 113 -23.99 17.76 0.21
N GLN A 114 -24.54 18.89 -0.26
CA GLN A 114 -25.95 19.02 -0.67
C GLN A 114 -26.17 18.72 -2.17
N ASP A 115 -25.11 18.66 -2.95
CA ASP A 115 -25.21 18.37 -4.39
C ASP A 115 -25.45 16.85 -4.60
N PRO A 116 -26.63 16.45 -5.14
CA PRO A 116 -26.93 15.05 -5.38
C PRO A 116 -26.05 14.40 -6.47
N LEU A 117 -25.34 15.20 -7.26
CA LEU A 117 -24.42 14.74 -8.30
C LEU A 117 -22.98 14.57 -7.76
N PHE A 118 -22.70 15.09 -6.58
CA PHE A 118 -21.36 14.94 -5.97
C PHE A 118 -21.18 13.57 -5.34
N SER A 119 -20.24 12.79 -5.89
CA SER A 119 -19.81 11.52 -5.30
C SER A 119 -18.69 11.77 -4.27
N TYR A 120 -18.84 11.22 -3.07
CA TYR A 120 -17.81 11.25 -2.03
C TYR A 120 -16.95 9.97 -2.01
N TRP A 121 -17.13 9.10 -2.99
CA TRP A 121 -16.29 7.90 -3.22
C TRP A 121 -15.77 7.92 -4.64
N PHE A 122 -14.62 7.29 -4.83
CA PHE A 122 -14.04 7.10 -6.15
C PHE A 122 -14.73 5.96 -6.89
N ASP A 123 -14.99 6.13 -8.18
CA ASP A 123 -15.40 5.04 -9.07
C ASP A 123 -14.19 4.18 -9.50
N LEU A 124 -14.41 3.20 -10.38
CA LEU A 124 -13.35 2.28 -10.79
C LEU A 124 -12.25 2.98 -11.60
N ASP A 125 -12.60 3.88 -12.47
CA ASP A 125 -11.66 4.61 -13.34
C ASP A 125 -10.82 5.58 -12.48
N GLU A 126 -11.45 6.26 -11.53
CA GLU A 126 -10.78 7.15 -10.57
C GLU A 126 -9.84 6.37 -9.63
N ILE A 127 -10.21 5.12 -9.27
CA ILE A 127 -9.33 4.24 -8.47
C ILE A 127 -8.08 3.85 -9.27
N GLU A 128 -8.18 3.60 -10.57
CA GLU A 128 -7.01 3.31 -11.42
C GLU A 128 -6.05 4.52 -11.46
N VAL A 129 -6.58 5.72 -11.66
CA VAL A 129 -5.79 6.96 -11.62
C VAL A 129 -5.14 7.17 -10.24
N LEU A 130 -5.87 6.89 -9.17
CA LEU A 130 -5.35 6.99 -7.81
C LEU A 130 -4.24 5.96 -7.55
N GLU A 131 -4.38 4.74 -8.04
CA GLU A 131 -3.36 3.70 -7.90
C GLU A 131 -2.08 4.06 -8.69
N GLU A 132 -2.21 4.64 -9.88
CA GLU A 132 -1.07 5.18 -10.65
C GLU A 132 -0.36 6.32 -9.90
N HIS A 133 -1.13 7.29 -9.39
CA HIS A 133 -0.59 8.37 -8.55
C HIS A 133 0.16 7.81 -7.33
N ASN A 134 -0.38 6.79 -6.68
CA ASN A 134 0.20 6.19 -5.49
C ASN A 134 1.51 5.43 -5.74
N GLN A 135 1.84 5.08 -7.00
CA GLN A 135 3.13 4.47 -7.32
C GLN A 135 4.30 5.40 -6.95
N HIS A 136 4.12 6.73 -7.06
CA HIS A 136 5.15 7.71 -6.72
C HIS A 136 5.48 7.76 -5.21
N PHE A 137 4.63 7.17 -4.37
CA PHE A 137 4.77 7.14 -2.91
C PHE A 137 5.06 5.75 -2.37
N ARG A 138 5.42 4.80 -3.26
CA ARG A 138 5.73 3.43 -2.87
C ARG A 138 7.18 3.27 -2.46
N ASP A 139 7.39 2.55 -1.34
CA ASP A 139 8.69 2.00 -0.95
C ASP A 139 8.87 0.63 -1.62
N GLU A 140 9.59 0.60 -2.73
CA GLU A 140 9.88 -0.62 -3.47
C GLU A 140 10.95 -1.44 -2.76
N SER A 141 10.67 -2.73 -2.56
CA SER A 141 11.64 -3.63 -1.98
C SER A 141 12.77 -3.96 -2.98
N ASN A 142 13.92 -4.39 -2.43
CA ASN A 142 15.03 -4.83 -3.27
C ASN A 142 14.63 -5.98 -4.21
N GLU A 143 13.78 -6.90 -3.72
CA GLU A 143 13.27 -8.01 -4.53
C GLU A 143 12.38 -7.52 -5.68
N GLU A 144 11.58 -6.49 -5.44
CA GLU A 144 10.73 -5.87 -6.47
C GLU A 144 11.56 -5.27 -7.60
N GLN A 145 12.63 -4.57 -7.27
CA GLN A 145 13.57 -3.99 -8.25
C GLN A 145 14.40 -5.06 -8.97
N LEU A 146 14.80 -6.12 -8.29
CA LEU A 146 15.66 -7.15 -8.85
C LEU A 146 14.89 -8.19 -9.67
N LEU A 147 13.62 -8.43 -9.37
CA LEU A 147 12.82 -9.45 -10.03
C LEU A 147 12.79 -9.26 -11.56
N PRO A 148 12.45 -8.07 -12.10
CA PRO A 148 12.45 -7.83 -13.56
C PRO A 148 13.87 -7.78 -14.18
N ILE A 149 14.91 -7.65 -13.37
CA ILE A 149 16.29 -7.73 -13.84
C ILE A 149 16.69 -9.19 -14.11
N LEU A 150 16.33 -10.11 -13.23
CA LEU A 150 16.75 -11.51 -13.30
C LEU A 150 15.78 -12.40 -14.07
N PHE A 151 14.50 -12.04 -14.06
CA PHE A 151 13.44 -12.86 -14.61
C PHE A 151 12.55 -12.04 -15.54
N ASP A 152 11.94 -12.75 -16.50
CA ASP A 152 10.91 -12.19 -17.36
C ASP A 152 9.64 -13.03 -17.29
N VAL A 153 8.52 -12.41 -17.65
CA VAL A 153 7.27 -13.14 -17.88
C VAL A 153 7.41 -13.86 -19.24
N PRO A 154 7.49 -15.18 -19.26
CA PRO A 154 7.78 -15.89 -20.50
C PRO A 154 6.62 -15.82 -21.49
N ALA A 155 6.94 -15.67 -22.77
CA ALA A 155 5.97 -15.96 -23.83
C ALA A 155 5.50 -17.42 -23.75
N GLU A 156 4.31 -17.72 -24.30
CA GLU A 156 3.75 -19.08 -24.26
C GLU A 156 4.76 -20.15 -24.70
N GLY A 157 4.94 -21.16 -23.86
CA GLY A 157 5.83 -22.30 -24.13
C GLY A 157 7.34 -22.08 -23.86
N LYS A 158 7.76 -20.91 -23.41
CA LYS A 158 9.19 -20.57 -23.21
C LYS A 158 9.51 -20.28 -21.75
N GLY A 159 9.08 -21.04 -20.81
CA GLY A 159 9.42 -20.77 -19.41
C GLY A 159 9.81 -22.02 -18.67
N GLU A 160 10.59 -21.87 -17.62
CA GLU A 160 10.92 -22.93 -16.67
C GLU A 160 10.08 -22.79 -15.39
N PHE A 161 9.84 -23.93 -14.76
CA PHE A 161 9.15 -23.95 -13.48
C PHE A 161 10.15 -23.75 -12.34
N MET A 162 9.93 -22.70 -11.56
CA MET A 162 10.68 -22.44 -10.32
C MET A 162 9.74 -22.25 -9.14
N THR A 163 10.13 -22.77 -7.98
CA THR A 163 9.44 -22.49 -6.72
C THR A 163 9.75 -21.09 -6.23
N THR A 164 8.86 -20.52 -5.42
CA THR A 164 9.11 -19.21 -4.80
C THR A 164 10.40 -19.18 -3.98
N ALA A 165 10.77 -20.31 -3.36
CA ALA A 165 12.02 -20.43 -2.61
C ALA A 165 13.26 -20.36 -3.52
N GLN A 166 13.25 -21.02 -4.67
CA GLN A 166 14.34 -20.95 -5.64
C GLN A 166 14.51 -19.55 -6.21
N ILE A 167 13.40 -18.87 -6.51
CA ILE A 167 13.42 -17.49 -6.98
C ILE A 167 13.98 -16.56 -5.89
N SER A 168 13.53 -16.71 -4.65
CA SER A 168 14.04 -15.95 -3.51
C SER A 168 15.55 -16.15 -3.32
N GLU A 169 16.03 -17.38 -3.40
CA GLU A 169 17.48 -17.70 -3.29
C GLU A 169 18.30 -17.00 -4.37
N ARG A 170 17.79 -16.95 -5.61
CA ARG A 170 18.43 -16.24 -6.73
C ARG A 170 18.50 -14.73 -6.49
N LEU A 171 17.39 -14.14 -6.06
CA LEU A 171 17.30 -12.70 -5.72
C LEU A 171 18.26 -12.35 -4.58
N VAL A 172 18.28 -13.16 -3.52
CA VAL A 172 19.16 -12.97 -2.36
C VAL A 172 20.62 -13.06 -2.77
N THR A 173 20.99 -14.08 -3.53
CA THR A 173 22.37 -14.30 -3.97
C THR A 173 22.83 -13.17 -4.88
N TYR A 174 22.03 -12.77 -5.85
CA TYR A 174 22.39 -11.73 -6.81
C TYR A 174 22.43 -10.34 -6.17
N GLY A 175 21.42 -9.99 -5.36
CA GLY A 175 21.30 -8.69 -4.70
C GLY A 175 22.07 -8.56 -3.38
N ASN A 176 22.70 -9.63 -2.90
CA ASN A 176 23.32 -9.70 -1.56
C ASN A 176 22.36 -9.21 -0.46
N ILE A 177 21.09 -9.66 -0.51
CA ILE A 177 20.03 -9.20 0.37
C ILE A 177 20.23 -9.84 1.76
N LYS A 178 20.48 -9.02 2.77
CA LYS A 178 20.69 -9.50 4.14
C LYS A 178 19.41 -9.97 4.83
N LYS A 179 18.27 -9.36 4.50
CA LYS A 179 16.96 -9.68 5.09
C LYS A 179 15.95 -9.89 3.98
N PRO A 180 15.81 -11.12 3.47
CA PRO A 180 14.92 -11.41 2.35
C PRO A 180 13.44 -11.25 2.73
N MET A 181 12.64 -10.95 1.72
CA MET A 181 11.18 -10.92 1.82
C MET A 181 10.62 -12.30 2.16
N ALA A 182 9.58 -12.36 2.97
CA ALA A 182 8.85 -13.61 3.24
C ALA A 182 8.29 -14.21 1.93
N LEU A 183 8.43 -15.53 1.76
CA LEU A 183 8.03 -16.23 0.53
C LEU A 183 6.57 -15.99 0.12
N GLY A 184 5.67 -15.85 1.09
CA GLY A 184 4.27 -15.53 0.81
C GLY A 184 4.11 -14.14 0.18
N ARG A 185 4.86 -13.14 0.67
CA ARG A 185 4.85 -11.78 0.12
C ARG A 185 5.49 -11.74 -1.27
N LEU A 186 6.60 -12.45 -1.47
CA LEU A 186 7.22 -12.61 -2.78
C LEU A 186 6.25 -13.24 -3.79
N GLY A 187 5.45 -14.21 -3.36
CA GLY A 187 4.41 -14.79 -4.21
C GLY A 187 3.31 -13.79 -4.61
N VAL A 188 2.91 -12.89 -3.71
CA VAL A 188 1.96 -11.81 -4.05
C VAL A 188 2.60 -10.84 -5.04
N LEU A 189 3.84 -10.45 -4.81
CA LEU A 189 4.61 -9.58 -5.71
C LEU A 189 4.71 -10.17 -7.13
N MET A 190 5.08 -11.43 -7.25
CA MET A 190 5.17 -12.09 -8.55
C MET A 190 3.81 -12.11 -9.27
N GLY A 191 2.73 -12.36 -8.53
CA GLY A 191 1.37 -12.31 -9.08
C GLY A 191 0.99 -10.94 -9.60
N SER A 192 1.32 -9.86 -8.87
CA SER A 192 1.05 -8.47 -9.31
C SER A 192 1.87 -8.06 -10.52
N MET A 193 3.07 -8.62 -10.70
CA MET A 193 3.93 -8.39 -11.86
C MET A 193 3.59 -9.28 -13.07
N GLY A 194 2.51 -10.03 -13.02
CA GLY A 194 2.00 -10.81 -14.15
C GLY A 194 2.61 -12.21 -14.32
N TYR A 195 3.43 -12.68 -13.40
CA TYR A 195 3.95 -14.05 -13.46
C TYR A 195 2.85 -15.08 -13.22
N ARG A 196 2.87 -16.16 -14.01
CA ARG A 196 1.87 -17.22 -13.92
C ARG A 196 2.23 -18.25 -12.85
N SER A 197 1.38 -18.41 -11.84
CA SER A 197 1.54 -19.49 -10.85
C SER A 197 1.02 -20.82 -11.37
N VAL A 198 1.76 -21.90 -11.12
CA VAL A 198 1.42 -23.27 -11.54
C VAL A 198 1.67 -24.22 -10.37
N THR A 199 0.79 -25.22 -10.26
CA THR A 199 0.97 -26.34 -9.33
C THR A 199 1.33 -27.61 -10.10
N ARG A 200 2.46 -28.22 -9.76
CA ARG A 200 2.93 -29.49 -10.30
C ARG A 200 2.82 -30.59 -9.24
N GLY A 201 2.69 -31.83 -9.68
CA GLY A 201 2.63 -33.00 -8.79
C GLY A 201 1.25 -33.62 -8.67
N ASN A 202 1.18 -34.71 -7.90
CA ASN A 202 -0.03 -35.50 -7.66
C ASN A 202 -0.67 -35.12 -6.31
N ARG A 203 -1.76 -35.82 -5.91
CA ARG A 203 -2.47 -35.55 -4.64
C ARG A 203 -1.60 -35.67 -3.40
N GLN A 204 -0.48 -36.43 -3.43
CA GLN A 204 0.38 -36.70 -2.28
C GLN A 204 1.59 -35.75 -2.20
N ALA A 205 2.00 -35.16 -3.35
CA ALA A 205 3.14 -34.23 -3.40
C ALA A 205 2.83 -33.08 -4.39
N ARG A 206 2.21 -32.04 -3.89
CA ARG A 206 1.92 -30.82 -4.67
C ARG A 206 3.01 -29.78 -4.42
N LEU A 207 3.62 -29.32 -5.51
CA LEU A 207 4.60 -28.24 -5.49
C LEU A 207 4.03 -27.03 -6.26
N ARG A 208 3.80 -25.92 -5.56
CA ARG A 208 3.41 -24.67 -6.18
C ARG A 208 4.65 -23.87 -6.56
N GLY A 209 4.64 -23.30 -7.74
CA GLY A 209 5.72 -22.45 -8.25
C GLY A 209 5.21 -21.55 -9.37
N TRP A 210 6.14 -21.02 -10.12
CA TRP A 210 5.93 -20.00 -11.14
C TRP A 210 6.56 -20.42 -12.44
N ILE A 211 6.01 -20.00 -13.56
CA ILE A 211 6.65 -20.12 -14.86
C ILE A 211 7.38 -18.81 -15.11
N VAL A 212 8.70 -18.89 -15.22
CA VAL A 212 9.59 -17.73 -15.38
C VAL A 212 10.56 -17.99 -16.53
N TYR A 213 11.00 -16.94 -17.19
CA TYR A 213 12.18 -16.98 -18.06
C TYR A 213 13.34 -16.37 -17.25
N GLN A 214 14.37 -17.17 -16.98
CA GLN A 214 15.55 -16.67 -16.31
C GLN A 214 16.52 -16.07 -17.33
N ARG A 215 16.85 -14.78 -17.16
CA ARG A 215 17.80 -14.09 -18.03
C ARG A 215 19.22 -14.59 -17.81
N ASP A 216 19.98 -14.66 -18.88
CA ASP A 216 21.41 -14.92 -18.80
C ASP A 216 22.22 -13.69 -18.39
N THR A 217 23.55 -13.84 -18.25
CA THR A 217 24.42 -12.75 -17.77
C THR A 217 24.48 -11.56 -18.74
N GLU A 218 24.39 -11.82 -20.03
CA GLU A 218 24.42 -10.77 -21.06
C GLU A 218 23.10 -10.00 -21.11
N GLU A 219 21.99 -10.73 -21.03
CA GLU A 219 20.63 -10.15 -20.95
C GLU A 219 20.44 -9.31 -19.68
N ILE A 220 20.96 -9.76 -18.55
CA ILE A 220 20.97 -9.01 -17.28
C ILE A 220 21.73 -7.70 -17.43
N ALA A 221 22.92 -7.76 -18.04
CA ALA A 221 23.73 -6.55 -18.25
C ALA A 221 23.07 -5.56 -19.21
N ALA A 222 22.41 -6.05 -20.25
CA ALA A 222 21.64 -5.24 -21.20
C ALA A 222 20.43 -4.57 -20.54
N ASN A 223 19.68 -5.33 -19.75
CA ASN A 223 18.48 -4.85 -19.06
C ASN A 223 18.80 -3.79 -17.99
N LYS A 224 19.90 -3.97 -17.23
CA LYS A 224 20.39 -2.93 -16.30
C LYS A 224 20.69 -1.60 -17.01
N LYS A 225 21.25 -1.64 -18.20
CA LYS A 225 21.54 -0.44 -18.99
C LYS A 225 20.25 0.26 -19.47
N LEU A 226 19.21 -0.49 -19.77
CA LEU A 226 17.90 0.04 -20.17
C LEU A 226 17.21 0.74 -18.99
N LEU A 227 17.11 0.06 -17.85
CA LEU A 227 16.50 0.61 -16.64
C LEU A 227 17.24 1.86 -16.13
N ALA A 228 18.57 1.88 -16.21
CA ALA A 228 19.37 3.05 -15.85
C ALA A 228 19.14 4.26 -16.78
N LYS A 229 18.70 4.05 -18.02
CA LYS A 229 18.36 5.15 -18.96
C LYS A 229 16.96 5.70 -18.69
N GLU A 230 16.01 4.87 -18.31
CA GLU A 230 14.64 5.29 -17.99
C GLU A 230 14.58 6.16 -16.73
N CYS A 231 15.45 5.91 -15.73
CA CYS A 231 15.57 6.74 -14.53
C CYS A 231 16.16 8.14 -14.76
N VAL A 232 16.76 8.42 -15.91
CA VAL A 232 17.40 9.73 -16.22
C VAL A 232 16.43 10.67 -16.97
N THR A 233 15.26 10.19 -17.37
CA THR A 233 14.32 10.94 -18.24
C THR A 233 13.09 11.47 -17.46
N VAL A 234 13.13 11.49 -16.12
CA VAL A 234 12.06 12.05 -15.25
C VAL A 234 12.56 13.31 -14.55
#